data_90d9cfb71359a056f3fb48a79fe590e8
#
_entry.id   90d9cfb71359a056f3fb48a79fe590e8
#
_cell.length_a   1.000
_cell.length_b   1.000
_cell.length_c   1.000
_cell.angle_alpha   90.00
_cell.angle_beta   90.00
_cell.angle_gamma   90.00
#
_symmetry.space_group_name_H-M   'P 1'
#
loop_
_entity.id
_entity.type
_entity.pdbx_description
1 polymer ?
#
loop_
_entity_poly.entity_id
_entity_poly.type
_entity_poly.pdbx_seq_one_letter_code
_entity_poly.pdbx_strand_id
1 'polypeptide(L)'
;RENIAVFGGDPDNVTIFGESAGAHAVATLLAVPAAKGLFAQAISESPAAGMVRSADIAIEYATKFAALLGAREEDGAHAVMAARPAELVNAFDRLVRQGQREMLGAFAAGPTSGSDYLPLDPVEAMRGGKAHRVPLIVGTNAEEARLFGRFLKLLPMTEPMIERLLSGAEPGERERITSAYPGYPDPAACIQFGGDFAFGSAAWQIAEAHSQHAPTYLYRYDYAPRTLRWSGLGATHATELLAVFDVYRTKFGRLLTAAADRRSALRVSDDVQACWRAFSRTGAPGEDWPAYTSADRAVMVFDRRPRVEYDPHADRRQAWEGFSLATG
;
A
#
# COMPACT_ATOMS: atom_id res chain seq x y z
N ARG A 1 -3.89 -22.45 9.32
CA ARG A 1 -4.05 -23.70 8.56
C ARG A 1 -4.44 -24.86 9.48
N GLU A 2 -3.73 -25.10 10.58
CA GLU A 2 -3.94 -26.26 11.46
C GLU A 2 -5.38 -26.38 11.97
N ASN A 3 -6.06 -25.27 12.21
CA ASN A 3 -7.37 -25.27 12.86
C ASN A 3 -8.53 -24.96 11.90
N ILE A 4 -8.28 -24.47 10.67
CA ILE A 4 -9.34 -23.90 9.82
C ILE A 4 -10.35 -24.96 9.35
N ALA A 5 -9.93 -26.22 9.22
CA ALA A 5 -10.82 -27.33 8.83
C ALA A 5 -11.95 -27.55 9.85
N VAL A 6 -11.70 -27.30 11.13
CA VAL A 6 -12.71 -27.42 12.21
C VAL A 6 -13.84 -26.38 12.02
N PHE A 7 -13.54 -25.26 11.36
CA PHE A 7 -14.48 -24.20 11.03
C PHE A 7 -15.08 -24.34 9.62
N GLY A 8 -14.82 -25.45 8.92
CA GLY A 8 -15.32 -25.73 7.58
C GLY A 8 -14.49 -25.07 6.46
N GLY A 9 -13.31 -24.52 6.75
CA GLY A 9 -12.39 -23.98 5.77
C GLY A 9 -11.43 -25.03 5.20
N ASP A 10 -10.82 -24.71 4.06
CA ASP A 10 -9.82 -25.53 3.39
C ASP A 10 -8.40 -25.05 3.76
N PRO A 11 -7.60 -25.87 4.45
CA PRO A 11 -6.23 -25.51 4.82
C PRO A 11 -5.29 -25.34 3.62
N ASP A 12 -5.63 -25.86 2.46
CA ASP A 12 -4.84 -25.77 1.25
C ASP A 12 -5.27 -24.60 0.34
N ASN A 13 -6.41 -23.96 0.67
CA ASN A 13 -6.91 -22.79 -0.04
C ASN A 13 -7.04 -21.57 0.88
N VAL A 14 -5.92 -21.11 1.42
CA VAL A 14 -5.82 -19.93 2.28
C VAL A 14 -5.42 -18.72 1.43
N THR A 15 -6.24 -17.68 1.42
CA THR A 15 -5.93 -16.40 0.80
C THR A 15 -5.58 -15.40 1.90
N ILE A 16 -4.40 -14.79 1.84
CA ILE A 16 -4.05 -13.64 2.68
C ILE A 16 -4.42 -12.35 1.95
N PHE A 17 -4.99 -11.39 2.67
CA PHE A 17 -5.29 -10.08 2.11
C PHE A 17 -5.16 -8.98 3.16
N GLY A 18 -4.98 -7.75 2.70
CA GLY A 18 -4.87 -6.60 3.58
C GLY A 18 -4.80 -5.29 2.81
N GLU A 19 -5.14 -4.23 3.50
CA GLU A 19 -5.14 -2.85 2.99
C GLU A 19 -4.09 -2.02 3.74
N SER A 20 -3.44 -1.06 3.04
CA SER A 20 -2.48 -0.13 3.62
C SER A 20 -1.29 -0.85 4.26
N ALA A 21 -1.07 -0.69 5.56
CA ALA A 21 -0.08 -1.46 6.31
C ALA A 21 -0.31 -2.98 6.22
N GLY A 22 -1.57 -3.42 6.15
CA GLY A 22 -1.94 -4.82 5.90
C GLY A 22 -1.54 -5.29 4.51
N ALA A 23 -1.69 -4.47 3.48
CA ALA A 23 -1.24 -4.76 2.12
C ALA A 23 0.28 -4.92 2.05
N HIS A 24 0.99 -4.03 2.76
CA HIS A 24 2.44 -4.12 2.87
C HIS A 24 2.88 -5.38 3.63
N ALA A 25 2.16 -5.76 4.70
CA ALA A 25 2.39 -7.02 5.41
C ALA A 25 2.19 -8.23 4.49
N VAL A 26 1.17 -8.23 3.62
CA VAL A 26 0.97 -9.25 2.59
C VAL A 26 2.18 -9.31 1.64
N ALA A 27 2.62 -8.18 1.10
CA ALA A 27 3.80 -8.12 0.23
C ALA A 27 5.07 -8.62 0.96
N THR A 28 5.22 -8.27 2.24
CA THR A 28 6.32 -8.76 3.09
C THR A 28 6.27 -10.28 3.26
N LEU A 29 5.09 -10.85 3.56
CA LEU A 29 4.92 -12.30 3.73
C LEU A 29 5.25 -13.08 2.46
N LEU A 30 5.06 -12.49 1.27
CA LEU A 30 5.50 -13.10 0.01
C LEU A 30 7.03 -13.26 -0.04
N ALA A 31 7.79 -12.44 0.68
CA ALA A 31 9.26 -12.47 0.73
C ALA A 31 9.83 -13.22 1.95
N VAL A 32 9.00 -13.61 2.92
CA VAL A 32 9.42 -14.32 4.15
C VAL A 32 9.53 -15.81 3.87
N PRO A 33 10.74 -16.43 3.92
CA PRO A 33 10.93 -17.86 3.64
C PRO A 33 10.08 -18.79 4.52
N ALA A 34 9.92 -18.43 5.79
CA ALA A 34 9.13 -19.21 6.76
C ALA A 34 7.62 -19.23 6.45
N ALA A 35 7.13 -18.33 5.60
CA ALA A 35 5.73 -18.28 5.16
C ALA A 35 5.41 -19.23 3.99
N LYS A 36 6.42 -19.96 3.49
CA LYS A 36 6.26 -20.89 2.34
C LYS A 36 5.18 -21.93 2.62
N GLY A 37 4.20 -21.99 1.71
CA GLY A 37 3.10 -22.96 1.78
C GLY A 37 2.04 -22.65 2.85
N LEU A 38 2.08 -21.50 3.52
CA LEU A 38 1.05 -21.08 4.47
C LEU A 38 -0.21 -20.51 3.80
N PHE A 39 -0.09 -20.02 2.58
CA PHE A 39 -1.18 -19.47 1.77
C PHE A 39 -1.03 -19.85 0.30
N ALA A 40 -2.14 -19.86 -0.41
CA ALA A 40 -2.23 -20.22 -1.83
C ALA A 40 -2.36 -19.01 -2.75
N GLN A 41 -2.91 -17.88 -2.27
CA GLN A 41 -3.08 -16.63 -2.99
C GLN A 41 -2.89 -15.43 -2.05
N ALA A 42 -2.65 -14.25 -2.64
CA ALA A 42 -2.46 -13.00 -1.91
C ALA A 42 -3.19 -11.83 -2.58
N ILE A 43 -3.73 -10.90 -1.78
CA ILE A 43 -4.33 -9.64 -2.25
C ILE A 43 -3.73 -8.49 -1.44
N SER A 44 -3.09 -7.53 -2.12
CA SER A 44 -2.40 -6.38 -1.53
C SER A 44 -3.10 -5.09 -1.98
N GLU A 45 -3.92 -4.51 -1.11
CA GLU A 45 -4.76 -3.34 -1.39
C GLU A 45 -4.07 -2.07 -0.89
N SER A 46 -3.59 -1.24 -1.79
CA SER A 46 -2.84 0.00 -1.47
C SER A 46 -1.59 -0.24 -0.62
N PRO A 47 -0.61 -1.05 -1.11
CA PRO A 47 0.63 -1.29 -0.37
C PRO A 47 1.40 0.01 -0.15
N ALA A 48 1.77 0.28 1.11
CA ALA A 48 2.48 1.50 1.45
C ALA A 48 3.99 1.38 1.16
N ALA A 49 4.52 2.30 0.36
CA ALA A 49 5.96 2.41 0.12
C ALA A 49 6.71 2.78 1.41
N GLY A 50 7.99 2.40 1.52
CA GLY A 50 8.87 2.80 2.62
C GLY A 50 8.55 2.21 3.99
N MET A 51 7.72 1.17 4.08
CA MET A 51 7.46 0.48 5.35
C MET A 51 8.52 -0.56 5.72
N VAL A 52 9.20 -1.17 4.76
CA VAL A 52 10.38 -2.01 5.03
C VAL A 52 11.61 -1.11 5.13
N ARG A 53 12.45 -1.39 6.08
CA ARG A 53 13.69 -0.65 6.32
C ARG A 53 14.88 -1.57 6.43
N SER A 54 16.07 -1.03 6.19
CA SER A 54 17.32 -1.73 6.48
C SER A 54 17.52 -1.92 7.98
N ALA A 55 18.42 -2.85 8.35
CA ALA A 55 18.78 -3.08 9.74
C ALA A 55 19.37 -1.81 10.39
N ASP A 56 20.16 -1.03 9.66
CA ASP A 56 20.79 0.19 10.20
C ASP A 56 19.74 1.25 10.57
N ILE A 57 18.77 1.49 9.70
CA ILE A 57 17.65 2.38 10.00
C ILE A 57 16.81 1.86 11.18
N ALA A 58 16.57 0.56 11.25
CA ALA A 58 15.83 -0.03 12.36
C ALA A 58 16.58 0.15 13.70
N ILE A 59 17.90 0.02 13.71
CA ILE A 59 18.74 0.27 14.88
C ILE A 59 18.67 1.75 15.27
N GLU A 60 18.79 2.68 14.33
CA GLU A 60 18.66 4.11 14.60
C GLU A 60 17.32 4.46 15.26
N TYR A 61 16.21 3.94 14.71
CA TYR A 61 14.88 4.16 15.31
C TYR A 61 14.74 3.51 16.69
N ALA A 62 15.31 2.31 16.88
CA ALA A 62 15.30 1.65 18.18
C ALA A 62 16.08 2.46 19.23
N THR A 63 17.24 2.98 18.86
CA THR A 63 18.05 3.86 19.71
C THR A 63 17.30 5.15 20.08
N LYS A 64 16.68 5.82 19.09
CA LYS A 64 15.84 7.01 19.34
C LYS A 64 14.67 6.68 20.24
N PHE A 65 14.02 5.53 20.05
CA PHE A 65 12.90 5.08 20.87
C PHE A 65 13.31 4.86 22.32
N ALA A 66 14.42 4.16 22.55
CA ALA A 66 14.97 3.93 23.89
C ALA A 66 15.34 5.26 24.59
N ALA A 67 15.94 6.20 23.87
CA ALA A 67 16.25 7.53 24.41
C ALA A 67 14.98 8.31 24.81
N LEU A 68 13.87 8.15 24.11
CA LEU A 68 12.58 8.75 24.46
C LEU A 68 11.97 8.16 25.74
N LEU A 69 12.39 6.95 26.14
CA LEU A 69 12.09 6.32 27.43
C LEU A 69 13.09 6.69 28.53
N GLY A 70 14.09 7.53 28.21
CA GLY A 70 15.11 7.97 29.16
C GLY A 70 16.28 6.99 29.33
N ALA A 71 16.39 5.98 28.46
CA ALA A 71 17.48 5.00 28.52
C ALA A 71 18.75 5.54 27.84
N ARG A 72 19.92 5.05 28.32
CA ARG A 72 21.17 5.12 27.59
C ARG A 72 21.18 4.00 26.51
N GLU A 73 22.03 4.15 25.50
CA GLU A 73 22.09 3.22 24.38
C GLU A 73 22.28 1.75 24.84
N GLU A 74 23.18 1.53 25.78
CA GLU A 74 23.47 0.20 26.35
C GLU A 74 22.30 -0.42 27.14
N ASP A 75 21.40 0.42 27.68
CA ASP A 75 20.25 -0.02 28.49
C ASP A 75 18.95 -0.09 27.71
N GLY A 76 18.98 0.22 26.39
CA GLY A 76 17.77 0.44 25.58
C GLY A 76 16.79 -0.73 25.58
N ALA A 77 17.26 -1.95 25.36
CA ALA A 77 16.42 -3.14 25.36
C ALA A 77 15.75 -3.39 26.72
N HIS A 78 16.52 -3.21 27.83
CA HIS A 78 15.98 -3.35 29.18
C HIS A 78 14.90 -2.29 29.47
N ALA A 79 15.13 -1.04 29.08
CA ALA A 79 14.17 0.04 29.28
C ALA A 79 12.86 -0.21 28.54
N VAL A 80 12.92 -0.71 27.30
CA VAL A 80 11.72 -1.05 26.53
C VAL A 80 10.94 -2.19 27.20
N MET A 81 11.62 -3.22 27.68
CA MET A 81 10.99 -4.37 28.36
C MET A 81 10.40 -3.99 29.73
N ALA A 82 10.98 -3.03 30.43
CA ALA A 82 10.54 -2.58 31.73
C ALA A 82 9.46 -1.48 31.70
N ALA A 83 9.30 -0.80 30.55
CA ALA A 83 8.39 0.34 30.42
C ALA A 83 6.92 -0.12 30.45
N ARG A 84 6.09 0.71 31.07
CA ARG A 84 4.63 0.49 31.07
C ARG A 84 4.04 0.78 29.68
N PRO A 85 2.93 0.12 29.29
CA PRO A 85 2.30 0.31 27.98
C PRO A 85 2.04 1.80 27.61
N ALA A 86 1.60 2.61 28.55
CA ALA A 86 1.37 4.04 28.33
C ALA A 86 2.66 4.82 28.02
N GLU A 87 3.78 4.45 28.61
CA GLU A 87 5.09 5.06 28.35
C GLU A 87 5.57 4.69 26.94
N LEU A 88 5.39 3.42 26.55
CA LEU A 88 5.70 2.96 25.18
C LEU A 88 4.89 3.72 24.13
N VAL A 89 3.57 3.85 24.34
CA VAL A 89 2.70 4.60 23.42
C VAL A 89 3.14 6.06 23.31
N ASN A 90 3.38 6.73 24.43
CA ASN A 90 3.83 8.13 24.44
C ASN A 90 5.20 8.31 23.77
N ALA A 91 6.14 7.41 24.00
CA ALA A 91 7.45 7.43 23.35
C ALA A 91 7.31 7.19 21.84
N PHE A 92 6.45 6.25 21.42
CA PHE A 92 6.18 5.97 20.02
C PHE A 92 5.54 7.17 19.30
N ASP A 93 4.53 7.82 19.91
CA ASP A 93 3.92 9.03 19.35
C ASP A 93 4.95 10.17 19.16
N ARG A 94 5.89 10.31 20.10
CA ARG A 94 6.97 11.29 19.99
C ARG A 94 7.93 10.91 18.85
N LEU A 95 8.30 9.64 18.75
CA LEU A 95 9.16 9.12 17.67
C LEU A 95 8.54 9.37 16.30
N VAL A 96 7.25 9.06 16.13
CA VAL A 96 6.51 9.32 14.88
C VAL A 96 6.54 10.80 14.51
N ARG A 97 6.27 11.71 15.48
CA ARG A 97 6.30 13.15 15.23
C ARG A 97 7.69 13.68 14.88
N GLN A 98 8.74 13.10 15.44
CA GLN A 98 10.14 13.44 15.10
C GLN A 98 10.49 12.91 13.71
N GLY A 99 10.18 11.64 13.42
CA GLY A 99 10.45 11.02 12.13
C GLY A 99 9.77 11.74 10.96
N GLN A 100 8.55 12.25 11.15
CA GLN A 100 7.85 13.07 10.13
C GLN A 100 8.61 14.36 9.76
N ARG A 101 9.44 14.88 10.66
CA ARG A 101 10.25 16.07 10.40
C ARG A 101 11.60 15.75 9.78
N GLU A 102 12.15 14.57 10.07
CA GLU A 102 13.50 14.16 9.68
C GLU A 102 13.50 13.33 8.39
N MET A 103 12.56 12.39 8.27
CA MET A 103 12.48 11.47 7.13
C MET A 103 11.03 11.39 6.60
N LEU A 104 10.73 12.22 5.61
CA LEU A 104 9.42 12.20 4.94
C LEU A 104 9.18 10.84 4.28
N GLY A 105 8.01 10.26 4.57
CA GLY A 105 7.59 8.98 3.97
C GLY A 105 8.13 7.72 4.62
N ALA A 106 9.02 7.84 5.64
CA ALA A 106 9.43 6.69 6.44
C ALA A 106 8.49 6.49 7.63
N PHE A 107 8.09 5.25 7.86
CA PHE A 107 7.29 4.89 9.02
C PHE A 107 8.20 4.52 10.20
N ALA A 108 7.86 4.95 11.41
CA ALA A 108 8.68 4.71 12.60
C ALA A 108 8.73 3.22 13.03
N ALA A 109 7.80 2.39 12.57
CA ALA A 109 7.79 0.95 12.80
C ALA A 109 7.40 0.20 11.53
N GLY A 110 7.96 -0.98 11.33
CA GLY A 110 7.70 -1.83 10.17
C GLY A 110 8.67 -3.01 10.10
N PRO A 111 8.52 -3.89 9.12
CA PRO A 111 9.43 -5.00 8.88
C PRO A 111 10.86 -4.51 8.62
N THR A 112 11.83 -5.31 9.02
CA THR A 112 13.25 -5.03 8.80
C THR A 112 13.83 -6.09 7.87
N SER A 113 14.36 -5.66 6.72
CA SER A 113 15.10 -6.53 5.79
C SER A 113 16.56 -6.73 6.21
N GLY A 114 17.21 -7.73 5.62
CA GLY A 114 18.58 -8.10 5.96
C GLY A 114 18.69 -9.04 7.17
N SER A 115 17.58 -9.60 7.63
CA SER A 115 17.53 -10.61 8.70
C SER A 115 17.28 -12.01 8.15
N ASP A 116 17.51 -13.05 8.96
CA ASP A 116 17.15 -14.44 8.58
C ASP A 116 15.65 -14.61 8.29
N TYR A 117 14.81 -13.77 8.90
CA TYR A 117 13.36 -13.80 8.73
C TYR A 117 12.89 -13.12 7.46
N LEU A 118 13.47 -11.97 7.11
CA LEU A 118 13.24 -11.21 5.89
C LEU A 118 14.59 -10.86 5.26
N PRO A 119 15.18 -11.77 4.47
CA PRO A 119 16.53 -11.60 3.95
C PRO A 119 16.69 -10.45 2.95
N LEU A 120 15.62 -10.14 2.20
CA LEU A 120 15.59 -9.11 1.16
C LEU A 120 14.39 -8.19 1.33
N ASP A 121 14.47 -7.00 0.77
CA ASP A 121 13.28 -6.19 0.52
C ASP A 121 12.26 -6.99 -0.31
N PRO A 122 10.95 -6.87 -0.03
CA PRO A 122 9.91 -7.63 -0.75
C PRO A 122 9.93 -7.45 -2.27
N VAL A 123 10.12 -6.22 -2.76
CA VAL A 123 10.18 -5.96 -4.21
C VAL A 123 11.43 -6.57 -4.83
N GLU A 124 12.57 -6.50 -4.15
CA GLU A 124 13.81 -7.16 -4.58
C GLU A 124 13.66 -8.68 -4.60
N ALA A 125 13.03 -9.25 -3.57
CA ALA A 125 12.74 -10.69 -3.52
C ALA A 125 11.83 -11.13 -4.67
N MET A 126 10.79 -10.35 -4.99
CA MET A 126 9.91 -10.58 -6.14
C MET A 126 10.68 -10.49 -7.46
N ARG A 127 11.43 -9.41 -7.69
CA ARG A 127 12.21 -9.18 -8.91
C ARG A 127 13.24 -10.30 -9.13
N GLY A 128 13.89 -10.76 -8.07
CA GLY A 128 14.86 -11.84 -8.11
C GLY A 128 14.25 -13.25 -8.13
N GLY A 129 12.92 -13.42 -8.18
CA GLY A 129 12.23 -14.72 -8.20
C GLY A 129 12.37 -15.52 -6.90
N LYS A 130 12.72 -14.85 -5.80
CA LYS A 130 12.89 -15.44 -4.45
C LYS A 130 11.62 -15.37 -3.59
N ALA A 131 10.66 -14.55 -3.99
CA ALA A 131 9.35 -14.49 -3.35
C ALA A 131 8.50 -15.73 -3.66
N HIS A 132 7.46 -15.97 -2.85
CA HIS A 132 6.52 -17.07 -3.09
C HIS A 132 5.73 -16.84 -4.37
N ARG A 133 5.76 -17.81 -5.27
CA ARG A 133 5.14 -17.74 -6.60
C ARG A 133 3.65 -18.09 -6.55
N VAL A 134 2.89 -17.38 -5.75
CA VAL A 134 1.44 -17.53 -5.68
C VAL A 134 0.76 -16.43 -6.49
N PRO A 135 -0.48 -16.65 -7.00
CA PRO A 135 -1.26 -15.58 -7.62
C PRO A 135 -1.41 -14.37 -6.71
N LEU A 136 -1.31 -13.17 -7.28
CA LEU A 136 -1.38 -11.90 -6.57
C LEU A 136 -2.38 -10.94 -7.24
N ILE A 137 -3.32 -10.38 -6.47
CA ILE A 137 -3.97 -9.12 -6.81
C ILE A 137 -3.25 -8.00 -6.07
N VAL A 138 -2.94 -6.91 -6.76
CA VAL A 138 -2.39 -5.69 -6.16
C VAL A 138 -3.06 -4.47 -6.80
N GLY A 139 -3.24 -3.39 -6.07
CA GLY A 139 -3.83 -2.18 -6.66
C GLY A 139 -3.94 -1.03 -5.67
N THR A 140 -4.56 0.05 -6.13
CA THR A 140 -4.69 1.32 -5.41
C THR A 140 -6.05 1.96 -5.66
N ASN A 141 -6.38 2.96 -4.85
CA ASN A 141 -7.45 3.91 -5.13
C ASN A 141 -6.95 5.05 -6.04
N ALA A 142 -7.84 5.66 -6.80
CA ALA A 142 -7.46 6.71 -7.76
C ALA A 142 -6.95 8.00 -7.09
N GLU A 143 -7.34 8.25 -5.84
CA GLU A 143 -7.12 9.53 -5.16
C GLU A 143 -6.58 9.31 -3.73
N GLU A 144 -5.64 8.38 -3.57
CA GLU A 144 -5.10 7.87 -2.30
C GLU A 144 -4.83 8.96 -1.26
N ALA A 145 -4.12 10.02 -1.64
CA ALA A 145 -3.61 11.00 -0.68
C ALA A 145 -4.66 11.98 -0.14
N ARG A 146 -5.87 12.05 -0.71
CA ARG A 146 -6.88 13.04 -0.28
C ARG A 146 -7.29 12.91 1.17
N LEU A 147 -7.39 11.67 1.68
CA LEU A 147 -7.66 11.40 3.10
C LEU A 147 -6.57 12.01 3.99
N PHE A 148 -5.31 11.80 3.63
CA PHE A 148 -4.16 12.26 4.39
C PHE A 148 -4.04 13.79 4.36
N GLY A 149 -4.29 14.42 3.22
CA GLY A 149 -4.27 15.88 3.10
C GLY A 149 -5.24 16.58 4.02
N ARG A 150 -6.36 15.92 4.33
CA ARG A 150 -7.41 16.50 5.17
C ARG A 150 -7.25 16.21 6.66
N PHE A 151 -6.79 15.00 7.01
CA PHE A 151 -6.82 14.52 8.39
C PHE A 151 -5.45 14.18 8.96
N LEU A 152 -4.48 13.84 8.12
CA LEU A 152 -3.20 13.29 8.54
C LEU A 152 -2.09 13.86 7.65
N LYS A 153 -1.35 14.84 8.14
CA LYS A 153 -0.24 15.46 7.39
C LYS A 153 1.01 14.55 7.36
N LEU A 154 0.86 13.32 6.89
CA LEU A 154 1.90 12.30 6.89
C LEU A 154 2.69 12.20 5.57
N LEU A 155 2.08 12.63 4.45
CA LEU A 155 2.62 12.46 3.11
C LEU A 155 3.18 13.76 2.54
N PRO A 156 4.13 13.72 1.59
CA PRO A 156 4.63 14.91 0.91
C PRO A 156 3.60 15.43 -0.10
N MET A 157 2.68 16.28 0.36
CA MET A 157 1.55 16.81 -0.42
C MET A 157 1.60 18.33 -0.59
N THR A 158 2.73 18.95 -0.33
CA THR A 158 2.97 20.37 -0.58
C THR A 158 4.33 20.54 -1.24
N GLU A 159 4.47 21.58 -2.07
CA GLU A 159 5.72 21.87 -2.74
C GLU A 159 6.95 21.82 -1.80
N PRO A 160 6.97 22.50 -0.63
CA PRO A 160 8.14 22.45 0.25
C PRO A 160 8.45 21.04 0.79
N MET A 161 7.44 20.20 0.98
CA MET A 161 7.64 18.82 1.43
C MET A 161 8.21 17.95 0.29
N ILE A 162 7.69 18.13 -0.93
CA ILE A 162 8.17 17.42 -2.12
C ILE A 162 9.60 17.81 -2.43
N GLU A 163 9.90 19.11 -2.40
CA GLU A 163 11.26 19.63 -2.62
C GLU A 163 12.25 19.07 -1.61
N ARG A 164 11.86 18.99 -0.35
CA ARG A 164 12.69 18.37 0.69
C ARG A 164 12.86 16.86 0.47
N LEU A 165 11.82 16.14 0.06
CA LEU A 165 11.91 14.71 -0.25
C LEU A 165 12.88 14.45 -1.39
N LEU A 166 12.84 15.29 -2.43
CA LEU A 166 13.66 15.16 -3.64
C LEU A 166 15.01 15.88 -3.51
N SER A 167 15.35 16.45 -2.37
CA SER A 167 16.60 17.21 -2.19
C SER A 167 17.87 16.38 -2.36
N GLY A 168 17.79 15.06 -2.13
CA GLY A 168 18.87 14.11 -2.34
C GLY A 168 18.86 13.42 -3.70
N ALA A 169 17.82 13.66 -4.51
CA ALA A 169 17.72 13.08 -5.86
C ALA A 169 18.62 13.84 -6.86
N GLU A 170 19.10 13.13 -7.89
CA GLU A 170 19.80 13.77 -8.99
C GLU A 170 18.88 14.79 -9.71
N PRO A 171 19.43 15.92 -10.21
CA PRO A 171 18.62 16.97 -10.82
C PRO A 171 17.68 16.48 -11.94
N GLY A 172 18.16 15.55 -12.78
CA GLY A 172 17.34 14.96 -13.85
C GLY A 172 16.23 14.03 -13.33
N GLU A 173 16.44 13.37 -12.21
CA GLU A 173 15.43 12.53 -11.56
C GLU A 173 14.32 13.38 -10.95
N ARG A 174 14.67 14.46 -10.27
CA ARG A 174 13.71 15.42 -9.71
C ARG A 174 12.82 16.00 -10.80
N GLU A 175 13.41 16.49 -11.91
CA GLU A 175 12.65 17.04 -13.03
C GLU A 175 11.76 15.99 -13.68
N ARG A 176 12.26 14.77 -13.90
CA ARG A 176 11.49 13.64 -14.43
C ARG A 176 10.25 13.37 -13.58
N ILE A 177 10.41 13.32 -12.24
CA ILE A 177 9.31 13.01 -11.35
C ILE A 177 8.30 14.17 -11.30
N THR A 178 8.74 15.40 -11.11
CA THR A 178 7.82 16.53 -10.96
C THR A 178 7.06 16.86 -12.25
N SER A 179 7.69 16.70 -13.41
CA SER A 179 7.05 16.94 -14.73
C SER A 179 5.93 15.93 -15.05
N ALA A 180 5.93 14.76 -14.43
CA ALA A 180 4.87 13.77 -14.59
C ALA A 180 3.53 14.17 -13.91
N TYR A 181 3.52 15.30 -13.18
CA TYR A 181 2.34 15.82 -12.50
C TYR A 181 1.94 17.18 -13.11
N PRO A 182 1.05 17.19 -14.13
CA PRO A 182 0.61 18.42 -14.78
C PRO A 182 0.06 19.43 -13.77
N GLY A 183 0.52 20.66 -13.85
CA GLY A 183 0.17 21.72 -12.92
C GLY A 183 1.05 21.78 -11.65
N TYR A 184 2.04 20.89 -11.49
CA TYR A 184 2.98 21.05 -10.37
C TYR A 184 3.63 22.46 -10.41
N PRO A 185 3.67 23.22 -9.29
CA PRO A 185 3.41 22.78 -7.90
C PRO A 185 1.98 23.06 -7.36
N ASP A 186 0.95 23.07 -8.17
CA ASP A 186 -0.43 23.27 -7.69
C ASP A 186 -0.83 22.24 -6.63
N PRO A 187 -1.69 22.60 -5.66
CA PRO A 187 -2.09 21.70 -4.58
C PRO A 187 -2.67 20.36 -5.05
N ALA A 188 -3.40 20.35 -6.17
CA ALA A 188 -3.97 19.12 -6.72
C ALA A 188 -2.88 18.17 -7.22
N ALA A 189 -1.87 18.68 -7.92
CA ALA A 189 -0.73 17.92 -8.40
C ALA A 189 0.13 17.41 -7.23
N CYS A 190 0.35 18.23 -6.21
CA CYS A 190 1.08 17.82 -5.00
C CYS A 190 0.37 16.70 -4.23
N ILE A 191 -0.96 16.74 -4.11
CA ILE A 191 -1.74 15.65 -3.49
C ILE A 191 -1.61 14.36 -4.31
N GLN A 192 -1.68 14.46 -5.64
CA GLN A 192 -1.51 13.29 -6.50
C GLN A 192 -0.12 12.70 -6.40
N PHE A 193 0.92 13.54 -6.40
CA PHE A 193 2.30 13.15 -6.12
C PHE A 193 2.40 12.35 -4.81
N GLY A 194 1.84 12.89 -3.72
CA GLY A 194 1.88 12.22 -2.42
C GLY A 194 1.20 10.85 -2.41
N GLY A 195 0.13 10.67 -3.20
CA GLY A 195 -0.54 9.39 -3.36
C GLY A 195 0.30 8.36 -4.13
N ASP A 196 0.90 8.77 -5.23
CA ASP A 196 1.76 7.90 -6.01
C ASP A 196 3.06 7.58 -5.27
N PHE A 197 3.64 8.56 -4.56
CA PHE A 197 4.79 8.33 -3.69
C PHE A 197 4.51 7.26 -2.64
N ALA A 198 3.37 7.37 -1.95
CA ALA A 198 3.07 6.50 -0.82
C ALA A 198 2.53 5.12 -1.22
N PHE A 199 1.77 5.02 -2.32
CA PHE A 199 1.02 3.81 -2.67
C PHE A 199 1.18 3.40 -4.14
N GLY A 200 1.05 4.34 -5.08
CA GLY A 200 1.10 4.05 -6.51
C GLY A 200 2.40 3.41 -6.93
N SER A 201 3.54 4.00 -6.54
CA SER A 201 4.88 3.48 -6.88
C SER A 201 5.11 2.07 -6.35
N ALA A 202 4.67 1.76 -5.14
CA ALA A 202 4.78 0.43 -4.56
C ALA A 202 3.93 -0.59 -5.32
N ALA A 203 2.67 -0.26 -5.64
CA ALA A 203 1.79 -1.15 -6.38
C ALA A 203 2.35 -1.46 -7.78
N TRP A 204 2.86 -0.45 -8.51
CA TRP A 204 3.48 -0.66 -9.83
C TRP A 204 4.74 -1.51 -9.76
N GLN A 205 5.62 -1.25 -8.78
CA GLN A 205 6.85 -2.02 -8.61
C GLN A 205 6.57 -3.48 -8.22
N ILE A 206 5.59 -3.72 -7.35
CA ILE A 206 5.16 -5.06 -6.96
C ILE A 206 4.56 -5.80 -8.17
N ALA A 207 3.65 -5.16 -8.94
CA ALA A 207 3.05 -5.76 -10.12
C ALA A 207 4.10 -6.13 -11.17
N GLU A 208 5.02 -5.21 -11.49
CA GLU A 208 6.10 -5.42 -12.45
C GLU A 208 7.04 -6.56 -12.00
N ALA A 209 7.45 -6.57 -10.73
CA ALA A 209 8.38 -7.56 -10.21
C ALA A 209 7.75 -8.94 -10.07
N HIS A 210 6.54 -9.03 -9.53
CA HIS A 210 5.89 -10.31 -9.24
C HIS A 210 5.38 -11.00 -10.50
N SER A 211 4.88 -10.24 -11.49
CA SER A 211 4.35 -10.77 -12.75
C SER A 211 5.37 -11.55 -13.57
N GLN A 212 6.66 -11.34 -13.35
CA GLN A 212 7.73 -12.10 -14.02
C GLN A 212 7.78 -13.56 -13.54
N HIS A 213 7.17 -13.91 -12.42
CA HIS A 213 7.32 -15.20 -11.78
C HIS A 213 5.99 -15.88 -11.41
N ALA A 214 4.88 -15.12 -11.33
CA ALA A 214 3.57 -15.64 -10.96
C ALA A 214 2.43 -14.80 -11.55
N PRO A 215 1.21 -15.37 -11.73
CA PRO A 215 0.05 -14.61 -12.18
C PRO A 215 -0.20 -13.41 -11.27
N THR A 216 -0.25 -12.23 -11.86
CA THR A 216 -0.44 -10.96 -11.14
C THR A 216 -1.55 -10.16 -11.81
N TYR A 217 -2.39 -9.55 -11.03
CA TYR A 217 -3.54 -8.78 -11.48
C TYR A 217 -3.48 -7.40 -10.83
N LEU A 218 -3.45 -6.36 -11.66
CA LEU A 218 -3.38 -4.97 -11.16
C LEU A 218 -4.76 -4.32 -11.27
N TYR A 219 -5.18 -3.60 -10.20
CA TYR A 219 -6.41 -2.81 -10.24
C TYR A 219 -6.19 -1.35 -9.84
N ARG A 220 -7.17 -0.52 -10.22
CA ARG A 220 -7.38 0.82 -9.69
C ARG A 220 -8.86 1.00 -9.35
N TYR A 221 -9.13 1.47 -8.15
CA TYR A 221 -10.49 1.73 -7.69
C TYR A 221 -10.82 3.21 -7.84
N ASP A 222 -11.65 3.53 -8.85
CA ASP A 222 -12.03 4.90 -9.23
C ASP A 222 -13.39 5.32 -8.67
N TYR A 223 -14.19 4.35 -8.20
CA TYR A 223 -15.54 4.65 -7.74
C TYR A 223 -15.54 5.36 -6.39
N ALA A 224 -16.27 6.49 -6.34
CA ALA A 224 -16.66 7.12 -5.09
C ALA A 224 -18.12 7.56 -5.15
N PRO A 225 -18.92 7.35 -4.09
CA PRO A 225 -20.25 7.95 -3.97
C PRO A 225 -20.18 9.47 -4.09
N ARG A 226 -21.26 10.09 -4.58
CA ARG A 226 -21.35 11.56 -4.71
C ARG A 226 -21.05 12.29 -3.41
N THR A 227 -21.47 11.74 -2.28
CA THR A 227 -21.19 12.30 -0.96
C THR A 227 -19.69 12.42 -0.67
N LEU A 228 -18.89 11.40 -1.03
CA LEU A 228 -17.44 11.45 -0.90
C LEU A 228 -16.81 12.41 -1.91
N ARG A 229 -17.33 12.49 -3.14
CA ARG A 229 -16.86 13.46 -4.13
C ARG A 229 -17.15 14.91 -3.69
N TRP A 230 -18.34 15.20 -3.20
CA TRP A 230 -18.70 16.53 -2.69
C TRP A 230 -17.91 16.92 -1.44
N SER A 231 -17.54 15.96 -0.61
CA SER A 231 -16.65 16.23 0.53
C SER A 231 -15.20 16.51 0.11
N GLY A 232 -14.83 16.31 -1.17
CA GLY A 232 -13.47 16.44 -1.67
C GLY A 232 -12.59 15.21 -1.43
N LEU A 233 -13.12 14.13 -0.83
CA LEU A 233 -12.36 12.89 -0.59
C LEU A 233 -12.24 12.03 -1.85
N GLY A 234 -13.32 11.92 -2.65
CA GLY A 234 -13.31 11.08 -3.84
C GLY A 234 -13.05 9.60 -3.54
N ALA A 235 -12.38 8.91 -4.46
CA ALA A 235 -11.90 7.54 -4.29
C ALA A 235 -10.55 7.55 -3.55
N THR A 236 -10.58 7.95 -2.29
CA THR A 236 -9.39 8.09 -1.45
C THR A 236 -9.00 6.77 -0.79
N HIS A 237 -7.89 6.77 -0.07
CA HIS A 237 -7.37 5.61 0.66
C HIS A 237 -8.46 4.85 1.43
N ALA A 238 -8.44 3.53 1.35
CA ALA A 238 -9.40 2.61 1.97
C ALA A 238 -10.86 2.70 1.44
N THR A 239 -11.14 3.44 0.36
CA THR A 239 -12.51 3.56 -0.16
C THR A 239 -13.00 2.25 -0.79
N GLU A 240 -12.14 1.45 -1.39
CA GLU A 240 -12.45 0.13 -1.95
C GLU A 240 -12.99 -0.86 -0.91
N LEU A 241 -12.56 -0.73 0.35
CA LEU A 241 -13.05 -1.56 1.45
C LEU A 241 -14.58 -1.48 1.62
N LEU A 242 -15.18 -0.35 1.25
CA LEU A 242 -16.64 -0.20 1.24
C LEU A 242 -17.29 -1.19 0.26
N ALA A 243 -16.64 -1.51 -0.85
CA ALA A 243 -17.09 -2.49 -1.83
C ALA A 243 -16.69 -3.91 -1.43
N VAL A 244 -15.43 -4.13 -1.02
CA VAL A 244 -14.89 -5.44 -0.62
C VAL A 244 -15.72 -6.05 0.50
N PHE A 245 -16.07 -5.28 1.54
CA PHE A 245 -16.84 -5.73 2.69
C PHE A 245 -18.35 -5.46 2.60
N ASP A 246 -18.84 -5.09 1.42
CA ASP A 246 -20.27 -4.83 1.18
C ASP A 246 -20.89 -3.79 2.14
N VAL A 247 -20.09 -2.82 2.57
CA VAL A 247 -20.51 -1.77 3.50
C VAL A 247 -21.68 -0.97 2.93
N TYR A 248 -21.76 -0.85 1.61
CA TYR A 248 -22.84 -0.15 0.94
C TYR A 248 -24.24 -0.75 1.25
N ARG A 249 -24.37 -2.02 1.64
CA ARG A 249 -25.65 -2.61 2.07
C ARG A 249 -26.05 -2.25 3.49
N THR A 250 -25.13 -1.78 4.32
CA THR A 250 -25.36 -1.41 5.72
C THR A 250 -26.12 -0.08 5.86
N LYS A 251 -26.51 0.29 7.09
CA LYS A 251 -27.12 1.59 7.40
C LYS A 251 -26.17 2.75 7.06
N PHE A 252 -24.89 2.59 7.37
CA PHE A 252 -23.84 3.57 7.06
C PHE A 252 -23.68 3.74 5.54
N GLY A 253 -23.64 2.64 4.78
CA GLY A 253 -23.55 2.67 3.33
C GLY A 253 -24.80 3.32 2.67
N ARG A 254 -25.99 3.19 3.27
CA ARG A 254 -27.19 3.92 2.82
C ARG A 254 -27.02 5.44 2.96
N LEU A 255 -26.44 5.88 4.06
CA LEU A 255 -26.13 7.30 4.29
C LEU A 255 -25.10 7.81 3.27
N LEU A 256 -24.03 7.09 3.05
CA LEU A 256 -23.01 7.45 2.05
C LEU A 256 -23.55 7.54 0.63
N THR A 257 -24.57 6.75 0.30
CA THR A 257 -25.17 6.68 -1.05
C THR A 257 -26.50 7.42 -1.17
N ALA A 258 -26.86 8.27 -0.20
CA ALA A 258 -28.14 9.00 -0.15
C ALA A 258 -28.33 9.97 -1.33
N ALA A 259 -27.25 10.42 -1.97
CA ALA A 259 -27.26 11.30 -3.14
C ALA A 259 -27.52 10.57 -4.47
N ALA A 260 -28.46 9.60 -4.48
CA ALA A 260 -28.90 8.84 -5.66
C ALA A 260 -27.84 7.91 -6.30
N ASP A 261 -26.80 7.51 -5.55
CA ASP A 261 -25.74 6.64 -6.04
C ASP A 261 -25.89 5.16 -5.66
N ARG A 262 -26.91 4.83 -4.87
CA ARG A 262 -27.04 3.50 -4.25
C ARG A 262 -26.97 2.34 -5.25
N ARG A 263 -27.64 2.44 -6.40
CA ARG A 263 -27.61 1.36 -7.41
C ARG A 263 -26.20 1.15 -7.98
N SER A 264 -25.47 2.24 -8.21
CA SER A 264 -24.10 2.17 -8.71
C SER A 264 -23.17 1.57 -7.64
N ALA A 265 -23.28 2.03 -6.39
CA ALA A 265 -22.47 1.54 -5.29
C ALA A 265 -22.66 0.01 -5.06
N LEU A 266 -23.90 -0.45 -5.08
CA LEU A 266 -24.20 -1.88 -4.93
C LEU A 266 -23.65 -2.71 -6.09
N ARG A 267 -23.76 -2.22 -7.33
CA ARG A 267 -23.18 -2.90 -8.50
C ARG A 267 -21.66 -2.99 -8.38
N VAL A 268 -20.98 -1.89 -8.06
CA VAL A 268 -19.52 -1.89 -7.86
C VAL A 268 -19.11 -2.87 -6.76
N SER A 269 -19.89 -2.93 -5.67
CA SER A 269 -19.63 -3.92 -4.60
C SER A 269 -19.80 -5.34 -5.13
N ASP A 270 -20.87 -5.62 -5.87
CA ASP A 270 -21.12 -6.94 -6.45
C ASP A 270 -19.99 -7.34 -7.42
N ASP A 271 -19.51 -6.42 -8.28
CA ASP A 271 -18.42 -6.63 -9.24
C ASP A 271 -17.09 -6.92 -8.51
N VAL A 272 -16.70 -6.09 -7.54
CA VAL A 272 -15.48 -6.29 -6.74
C VAL A 272 -15.51 -7.60 -6.01
N GLN A 273 -16.61 -7.89 -5.29
CA GLN A 273 -16.74 -9.15 -4.55
C GLN A 273 -16.76 -10.38 -5.46
N ALA A 274 -17.30 -10.27 -6.67
CA ALA A 274 -17.26 -11.37 -7.62
C ALA A 274 -15.80 -11.71 -7.99
N CYS A 275 -14.98 -10.69 -8.28
CA CYS A 275 -13.57 -10.85 -8.60
C CYS A 275 -12.78 -11.41 -7.40
N TRP A 276 -12.96 -10.85 -6.18
CA TRP A 276 -12.25 -11.33 -4.97
C TRP A 276 -12.60 -12.78 -4.63
N ARG A 277 -13.90 -13.15 -4.75
CA ARG A 277 -14.35 -14.54 -4.54
C ARG A 277 -13.86 -15.50 -5.61
N ALA A 278 -13.84 -15.09 -6.88
CA ALA A 278 -13.28 -15.90 -7.95
C ALA A 278 -11.78 -16.14 -7.70
N PHE A 279 -11.05 -15.09 -7.44
CA PHE A 279 -9.61 -15.14 -7.15
C PHE A 279 -9.29 -16.02 -5.94
N SER A 280 -10.00 -15.88 -4.83
CA SER A 280 -9.76 -16.70 -3.63
C SER A 280 -10.07 -18.19 -3.84
N ARG A 281 -10.83 -18.55 -4.87
CA ARG A 281 -11.16 -19.96 -5.19
C ARG A 281 -10.20 -20.56 -6.21
N THR A 282 -9.73 -19.76 -7.17
CA THR A 282 -9.07 -20.29 -8.38
C THR A 282 -7.69 -19.69 -8.63
N GLY A 283 -7.32 -18.62 -7.93
CA GLY A 283 -6.12 -17.82 -8.22
C GLY A 283 -6.29 -16.88 -9.42
N ALA A 284 -7.51 -16.76 -10.00
CA ALA A 284 -7.82 -15.83 -11.09
C ALA A 284 -9.12 -15.05 -10.80
N PRO A 285 -9.17 -13.73 -11.04
CA PRO A 285 -10.33 -12.89 -10.67
C PRO A 285 -11.50 -12.97 -11.67
N GLY A 286 -11.34 -13.64 -12.80
CA GLY A 286 -12.33 -13.81 -13.86
C GLY A 286 -11.74 -13.58 -15.25
N GLU A 287 -12.49 -13.98 -16.29
CA GLU A 287 -12.01 -13.93 -17.70
C GLU A 287 -11.86 -12.48 -18.21
N ASP A 288 -12.69 -11.56 -17.71
CA ASP A 288 -12.67 -10.15 -18.12
C ASP A 288 -11.50 -9.34 -17.52
N TRP A 289 -10.71 -9.93 -16.62
CA TRP A 289 -9.56 -9.29 -16.00
C TRP A 289 -8.26 -10.02 -16.39
N PRO A 290 -7.57 -9.56 -17.45
CA PRO A 290 -6.33 -10.17 -17.89
C PRO A 290 -5.21 -10.03 -16.86
N ALA A 291 -4.32 -11.01 -16.82
CA ALA A 291 -3.12 -10.91 -16.00
C ALA A 291 -2.22 -9.76 -16.49
N TYR A 292 -1.60 -9.08 -15.53
CA TYR A 292 -0.60 -8.06 -15.80
C TYR A 292 0.65 -8.66 -16.40
N THR A 293 1.16 -8.02 -17.45
CA THR A 293 2.47 -8.30 -18.03
C THR A 293 3.23 -6.99 -18.24
N SER A 294 4.55 -7.03 -18.27
CA SER A 294 5.38 -5.84 -18.56
C SER A 294 5.15 -5.27 -19.97
N ALA A 295 4.55 -6.05 -20.89
CA ALA A 295 4.21 -5.59 -22.24
C ALA A 295 2.88 -4.85 -22.28
N ASP A 296 1.83 -5.41 -21.66
CA ASP A 296 0.46 -4.91 -21.78
C ASP A 296 0.06 -4.00 -20.61
N ARG A 297 0.62 -4.24 -19.42
CA ARG A 297 0.32 -3.47 -18.19
C ARG A 297 -1.18 -3.27 -17.96
N ALA A 298 -1.94 -4.36 -18.08
CA ALA A 298 -3.38 -4.35 -17.92
C ALA A 298 -3.78 -3.97 -16.50
N VAL A 299 -4.70 -3.01 -16.37
CA VAL A 299 -5.25 -2.51 -15.10
C VAL A 299 -6.76 -2.63 -15.14
N MET A 300 -7.35 -3.39 -14.21
CA MET A 300 -8.80 -3.40 -13.99
C MET A 300 -9.20 -2.15 -13.26
N VAL A 301 -9.99 -1.31 -13.88
CA VAL A 301 -10.52 -0.08 -13.28
C VAL A 301 -11.94 -0.34 -12.76
N PHE A 302 -12.10 -0.30 -11.44
CA PHE A 302 -13.39 -0.41 -10.78
C PHE A 302 -14.05 0.96 -10.64
N ASP A 303 -14.99 1.25 -11.52
CA ASP A 303 -15.88 2.40 -11.45
C ASP A 303 -17.32 1.91 -11.69
N ARG A 304 -18.25 2.80 -11.94
CA ARG A 304 -19.67 2.48 -12.27
C ARG A 304 -19.82 1.39 -13.35
N ARG A 305 -18.87 1.26 -14.22
CA ARG A 305 -18.68 0.20 -15.21
C ARG A 305 -17.23 -0.24 -15.15
N PRO A 306 -16.95 -1.45 -14.69
CA PRO A 306 -15.60 -1.99 -14.73
C PRO A 306 -15.06 -2.02 -16.16
N ARG A 307 -13.78 -1.75 -16.33
CA ARG A 307 -13.09 -1.80 -17.61
C ARG A 307 -11.61 -2.06 -17.44
N VAL A 308 -10.99 -2.63 -18.44
CA VAL A 308 -9.53 -2.77 -18.51
C VAL A 308 -8.94 -1.55 -19.23
N GLU A 309 -7.93 -0.95 -18.64
CA GLU A 309 -7.07 0.06 -19.24
C GLU A 309 -5.65 -0.48 -19.32
N TYR A 310 -4.89 -0.05 -20.32
CA TYR A 310 -3.50 -0.50 -20.53
C TYR A 310 -2.56 0.65 -20.21
N ASP A 311 -1.72 0.48 -19.18
CA ASP A 311 -0.77 1.47 -18.66
C ASP A 311 -1.36 2.89 -18.48
N PRO A 312 -2.49 3.05 -17.79
CA PRO A 312 -3.26 4.30 -17.77
C PRO A 312 -2.51 5.49 -17.16
N HIS A 313 -1.38 5.25 -16.51
CA HIS A 313 -0.53 6.25 -15.87
C HIS A 313 0.93 6.06 -16.24
N ALA A 314 1.20 5.77 -17.53
CA ALA A 314 2.53 5.50 -18.04
C ALA A 314 3.57 6.55 -17.62
N ASP A 315 3.25 7.83 -17.81
CA ASP A 315 4.16 8.95 -17.48
C ASP A 315 4.55 8.95 -15.99
N ARG A 316 3.57 8.81 -15.11
CA ARG A 316 3.81 8.76 -13.66
C ARG A 316 4.55 7.50 -13.24
N ARG A 317 4.12 6.33 -13.73
CA ARG A 317 4.80 5.07 -13.46
C ARG A 317 6.28 5.12 -13.87
N GLN A 318 6.57 5.58 -15.09
CA GLN A 318 7.94 5.73 -15.61
C GLN A 318 8.74 6.76 -14.81
N ALA A 319 8.12 7.81 -14.36
CA ALA A 319 8.77 8.82 -13.53
C ALA A 319 9.26 8.25 -12.19
N TRP A 320 8.60 7.24 -11.64
CA TRP A 320 9.00 6.57 -10.40
C TRP A 320 9.90 5.35 -10.62
N GLU A 321 10.21 4.97 -11.87
CA GLU A 321 11.15 3.87 -12.13
C GLU A 321 12.55 4.20 -11.60
N GLY A 322 13.09 3.28 -10.80
CA GLY A 322 14.42 3.46 -10.20
C GLY A 322 14.48 4.40 -9.00
N PHE A 323 13.40 5.14 -8.71
CA PHE A 323 13.38 5.94 -7.48
C PHE A 323 13.32 5.03 -6.27
N SER A 324 14.30 5.16 -5.41
CA SER A 324 14.28 4.62 -4.05
C SER A 324 14.42 5.79 -3.09
N LEU A 325 13.68 5.77 -1.99
CA LEU A 325 14.03 6.63 -0.87
C LEU A 325 15.49 6.33 -0.56
N ALA A 326 16.35 7.34 -0.65
CA ALA A 326 17.72 7.21 -0.15
C ALA A 326 17.60 6.86 1.34
N THR A 327 17.55 5.58 1.62
CA THR A 327 17.73 5.03 2.95
C THR A 327 19.23 5.06 3.19
N GLY A 328 19.73 6.28 3.49
CA GLY A 328 21.14 6.54 3.77
C GLY A 328 21.62 5.73 4.95
#